data_2ded905ebe0d94d18e0c35001a556039
#
_entry.id   2ded905ebe0d94d18e0c35001a556039
#
_cell.length_a   1.000
_cell.length_b   1.000
_cell.length_c   1.000
_cell.angle_alpha   90.00
_cell.angle_beta   90.00
_cell.angle_gamma   90.00
#
_symmetry.space_group_name_H-M   'P 1'
#
loop_
_entity.id
_entity.type
_entity.pdbx_description
1 polymer ?
#
loop_
_entity_poly.entity_id
_entity_poly.type
_entity_poly.pdbx_seq_one_letter_code
_entity_poly.pdbx_strand_id
1 'polypeptide(L)' 'MPEPLATLTDRLYADYQPGLTHADIDQVIQQCRADLAGTPPATLPELLERLARQRLADQHENAASLRS' A
#
# COMPACT_ATOMS: atom_id res chain seq x y z
N MET A 1 -4.19 -11.58 16.36
CA MET A 1 -4.97 -11.76 15.12
C MET A 1 -4.39 -10.87 14.03
N PRO A 2 -4.24 -11.42 12.81
CA PRO A 2 -3.78 -10.57 11.73
C PRO A 2 -4.82 -9.51 11.39
N GLU A 3 -4.36 -8.32 11.07
CA GLU A 3 -5.25 -7.25 10.67
C GLU A 3 -5.90 -7.54 9.32
N PRO A 4 -7.21 -7.24 9.15
CA PRO A 4 -7.82 -7.34 7.84
C PRO A 4 -7.17 -6.34 6.87
N LEU A 5 -7.18 -6.68 5.59
CA LEU A 5 -6.64 -5.78 4.56
C LEU A 5 -7.34 -4.43 4.55
N ALA A 6 -8.62 -4.41 4.88
CA ALA A 6 -9.36 -3.15 4.95
C ALA A 6 -8.76 -2.20 5.99
N THR A 7 -8.31 -2.75 7.13
CA THR A 7 -7.66 -1.93 8.16
C THR A 7 -6.36 -1.35 7.66
N LEU A 8 -5.55 -2.15 6.95
CA LEU A 8 -4.31 -1.68 6.37
C LEU A 8 -4.57 -0.58 5.34
N THR A 9 -5.56 -0.78 4.47
CA THR A 9 -5.94 0.23 3.48
C THR A 9 -6.31 1.54 4.15
N ASP A 10 -7.12 1.49 5.22
CA ASP A 10 -7.54 2.68 5.94
C ASP A 10 -6.36 3.42 6.56
N ARG A 11 -5.43 2.68 7.17
CA ARG A 11 -4.25 3.29 7.78
C ARG A 11 -3.37 3.96 6.73
N LEU A 12 -3.16 3.30 5.60
CA LEU A 12 -2.35 3.88 4.53
C LEU A 12 -3.04 5.08 3.90
N TYR A 13 -4.36 5.03 3.76
CA TYR A 13 -5.11 6.17 3.24
C TYR A 13 -4.91 7.39 4.14
N ALA A 14 -4.99 7.20 5.45
CA ALA A 14 -4.78 8.29 6.40
C ALA A 14 -3.37 8.89 6.27
N ASP A 15 -2.37 8.06 5.98
CA ASP A 15 -0.99 8.52 5.84
C ASP A 15 -0.75 9.29 4.54
N TYR A 16 -1.48 8.97 3.48
CA TYR A 16 -1.19 9.49 2.14
C TYR A 16 -2.25 10.44 1.58
N GLN A 17 -3.32 10.72 2.34
CA GLN A 17 -4.26 11.70 1.83
C GLN A 17 -3.68 13.12 1.98
N PRO A 18 -4.13 14.10 1.15
CA PRO A 18 -5.17 13.93 0.13
C PRO A 18 -4.67 13.43 -1.22
N GLY A 19 -3.43 13.06 -1.35
CA GLY A 19 -2.83 12.76 -2.65
C GLY A 19 -3.32 11.49 -3.31
N LEU A 20 -3.76 10.49 -2.53
CA LEU A 20 -4.18 9.20 -3.06
C LEU A 20 -5.56 8.83 -2.56
N THR A 21 -6.34 8.11 -3.39
CA THR A 21 -7.67 7.65 -3.02
C THR A 21 -7.60 6.24 -2.42
N HIS A 22 -8.69 5.81 -1.77
CA HIS A 22 -8.81 4.44 -1.28
C HIS A 22 -8.62 3.42 -2.41
N ALA A 23 -9.16 3.71 -3.59
CA ALA A 23 -9.03 2.82 -4.73
C ALA A 23 -7.58 2.65 -5.16
N ASP A 24 -6.81 3.74 -5.16
CA ASP A 24 -5.39 3.69 -5.50
C ASP A 24 -4.62 2.82 -4.51
N ILE A 25 -4.89 3.01 -3.22
CA ILE A 25 -4.21 2.25 -2.17
C ILE A 25 -4.58 0.78 -2.23
N ASP A 26 -5.86 0.49 -2.40
CA ASP A 26 -6.33 -0.89 -2.50
C ASP A 26 -5.70 -1.60 -3.68
N GLN A 27 -5.60 -0.93 -4.82
CA GLN A 27 -4.97 -1.49 -6.01
C GLN A 27 -3.50 -1.82 -5.75
N VAL A 28 -2.78 -0.94 -5.09
CA VAL A 28 -1.37 -1.17 -4.75
C VAL A 28 -1.25 -2.38 -3.82
N ILE A 29 -2.11 -2.47 -2.82
CA ILE A 29 -2.09 -3.60 -1.89
C ILE A 29 -2.36 -4.91 -2.63
N GLN A 30 -3.32 -4.94 -3.54
CA GLN A 30 -3.62 -6.13 -4.33
C GLN A 30 -2.40 -6.54 -5.18
N GLN A 31 -1.75 -5.60 -5.81
CA GLN A 31 -0.55 -5.87 -6.60
C GLN A 31 0.59 -6.40 -5.73
N CYS A 32 0.78 -5.81 -4.57
CA CYS A 32 1.82 -6.26 -3.64
C CYS A 32 1.55 -7.68 -3.15
N ARG A 33 0.28 -8.02 -2.90
CA ARG A 33 -0.07 -9.38 -2.49
C ARG A 33 0.27 -10.39 -3.58
N ALA A 34 0.02 -10.05 -4.83
CA ALA A 34 0.36 -10.92 -5.94
C ALA A 34 1.87 -11.11 -6.04
N ASP A 35 2.64 -10.04 -5.86
CA ASP A 35 4.10 -10.12 -5.90
C ASP A 35 4.67 -10.92 -4.73
N LEU A 36 3.99 -10.92 -3.59
CA LEU A 36 4.43 -11.63 -2.40
C LEU A 36 3.76 -13.01 -2.25
N ALA A 37 3.15 -13.55 -3.30
CA ALA A 37 2.39 -14.81 -3.29
C ALA A 37 3.32 -15.95 -2.94
N GLY A 38 4.19 -16.23 -2.55
CA GLY A 38 5.02 -17.33 -2.05
C GLY A 38 5.60 -17.05 -0.67
N THR A 39 5.29 -15.88 -0.13
CA THR A 39 5.83 -15.48 1.18
C THR A 39 5.10 -16.22 2.31
N PRO A 40 5.81 -16.69 3.33
CA PRO A 40 5.16 -17.33 4.47
C PRO A 40 4.13 -16.41 5.13
N PRO A 41 2.97 -16.96 5.56
CA PRO A 41 1.92 -16.13 6.16
C PRO A 41 2.36 -15.33 7.38
N ALA A 42 3.31 -15.85 8.14
CA ALA A 42 3.79 -15.15 9.34
C ALA A 42 4.53 -13.87 8.99
N THR A 43 5.19 -13.81 7.83
CA THR A 43 5.98 -12.67 7.40
C THR A 43 5.21 -11.74 6.47
N LEU A 44 4.16 -12.25 5.83
CA LEU A 44 3.43 -11.53 4.80
C LEU A 44 2.91 -10.16 5.24
N PRO A 45 2.27 -10.01 6.42
CA PRO A 45 1.74 -8.70 6.79
C PRO A 45 2.80 -7.60 6.87
N GLU A 46 3.97 -7.90 7.41
CA GLU A 46 5.06 -6.92 7.52
C GLU A 46 5.61 -6.54 6.15
N LEU A 47 5.86 -7.55 5.31
CA LEU A 47 6.39 -7.30 3.97
C LEU A 47 5.37 -6.57 3.11
N LEU A 48 4.10 -6.92 3.23
CA LEU A 48 3.03 -6.27 2.50
C LEU A 48 2.95 -4.78 2.84
N GLU A 49 2.97 -4.46 4.12
CA GLU A 49 2.91 -3.07 4.54
C GLU A 49 4.14 -2.30 4.05
N ARG A 50 5.33 -2.88 4.18
CA ARG A 50 6.56 -2.23 3.75
C ARG A 50 6.56 -1.96 2.24
N LEU A 51 6.20 -2.97 1.46
CA LEU A 51 6.18 -2.84 0.01
C LEU A 51 5.10 -1.86 -0.45
N ALA A 52 3.93 -1.93 0.17
CA ALA A 52 2.84 -1.02 -0.17
C ALA A 52 3.23 0.42 0.12
N ARG A 53 3.84 0.69 1.28
CA ARG A 53 4.28 2.04 1.62
C ARG A 53 5.32 2.56 0.63
N GLN A 54 6.25 1.70 0.22
CA GLN A 54 7.27 2.09 -0.74
C GLN A 54 6.64 2.47 -2.08
N ARG A 55 5.71 1.66 -2.58
CA ARG A 55 5.05 1.94 -3.85
C ARG A 55 4.15 3.17 -3.79
N LEU A 56 3.46 3.36 -2.68
CA LEU A 56 2.61 4.53 -2.51
C LEU A 56 3.45 5.81 -2.43
N ALA A 57 4.59 5.75 -1.77
CA ALA A 57 5.50 6.89 -1.72
C ALA A 57 5.99 7.26 -3.12
N ASP A 58 6.34 6.27 -3.93
CA ASP A 58 6.77 6.49 -5.30
C ASP A 58 5.67 7.13 -6.14
N GLN A 59 4.44 6.64 -6.02
CA GLN A 59 3.31 7.22 -6.73
C GLN A 59 3.03 8.64 -6.30
N HIS A 60 3.11 8.91 -5.01
CA HIS A 60 2.89 10.23 -4.47
C HIS A 60 3.94 11.23 -4.97
N GLU A 61 5.20 10.80 -5.02
CA GLU A 61 6.27 11.63 -5.55
C GLU A 61 6.08 11.92 -7.04
N ASN A 62 5.71 10.89 -7.81
CA ASN A 62 5.47 11.06 -9.23
C ASN A 62 4.31 12.02 -9.50
N ALA A 63 3.24 11.93 -8.72
CA ALA A 63 2.12 12.85 -8.85
C ALA A 63 2.53 14.28 -8.54
N ALA A 64 3.33 14.47 -7.50
CA ALA A 64 3.83 15.79 -7.14
C ALA A 64 4.77 16.35 -8.22
N SER A 65 5.62 15.50 -8.78
CA SER A 65 6.54 15.92 -9.86
C SER A 65 5.80 16.36 -11.10
N LEU A 66 4.73 15.66 -11.45
CA LEU A 66 3.94 15.98 -12.63
C LEU A 66 3.19 17.30 -12.49
N ARG A 67 2.95 17.76 -11.28
CA ARG A 67 2.25 19.01 -11.01
C ARG A 67 3.19 20.21 -10.94
N SER A 68 4.45 19.97 -10.81
CA SER A 68 5.45 21.04 -10.77
C SER A 68 5.74 21.62 -12.17
#